data_53c50dec74ed968c81a8fdbe32b53db9
#
_entry.id   53c50dec74ed968c81a8fdbe32b53db9
#
_cell.length_a   1.000
_cell.length_b   1.000
_cell.length_c   1.000
_cell.angle_alpha   90.00
_cell.angle_beta   90.00
_cell.angle_gamma   90.00
#
_symmetry.space_group_name_H-M   'P 1'
#
loop_
_entity.id
_entity.type
_entity.pdbx_description
1 polymer ?
#
loop_
_entity_poly.entity_id
_entity_poly.type
_entity_poly.pdbx_seq_one_letter_code
_entity_poly.pdbx_strand_id
1 'polypeptide(L)'
;MKIEVARKIIQEEGLQGYNLCEERENRENEVVLKKENEKWIVYVTDERASKIINSVDKYNTEAEAIEDFIERLRADKVLREL
;
A
#
# COMPACT_ATOMS: atom_id res chain seq x y z
N MET A 1 5.70 0.00 -13.04
CA MET A 1 4.97 -1.28 -12.79
C MET A 1 3.48 -1.03 -12.94
N LYS A 2 2.79 -1.92 -13.62
CA LYS A 2 1.33 -1.85 -13.77
C LYS A 2 0.65 -2.58 -12.62
N ILE A 3 -0.61 -2.26 -12.37
CA ILE A 3 -1.37 -2.85 -11.27
C ILE A 3 -1.50 -4.37 -11.37
N GLU A 4 -1.61 -4.91 -12.59
CA GLU A 4 -1.70 -6.36 -12.80
C GLU A 4 -0.41 -7.06 -12.36
N VAL A 5 0.73 -6.43 -12.62
CA VAL A 5 2.02 -6.96 -12.18
C VAL A 5 2.12 -6.91 -10.66
N ALA A 6 1.65 -5.82 -10.06
CA ALA A 6 1.63 -5.68 -8.60
C ALA A 6 0.79 -6.79 -7.95
N ARG A 7 -0.40 -7.06 -8.48
CA ARG A 7 -1.26 -8.14 -7.96
C ARG A 7 -0.58 -9.50 -8.05
N LYS A 8 0.15 -9.75 -9.12
CA LYS A 8 0.89 -10.99 -9.29
C LYS A 8 2.01 -11.12 -8.26
N ILE A 9 2.76 -10.05 -8.03
CA ILE A 9 3.82 -10.02 -7.03
C ILE A 9 3.24 -10.28 -5.63
N ILE A 10 2.14 -9.62 -5.30
CA ILE A 10 1.47 -9.82 -4.01
C ILE A 10 1.10 -11.28 -3.81
N GLN A 11 0.54 -11.91 -4.82
CA GLN A 11 0.15 -13.32 -4.75
C GLN A 11 1.36 -14.25 -4.64
N GLU A 12 2.36 -14.05 -5.50
CA GLU A 12 3.55 -14.91 -5.52
C GLU A 12 4.40 -14.80 -4.26
N GLU A 13 4.49 -13.61 -3.69
CA GLU A 13 5.31 -13.39 -2.50
C GLU A 13 4.51 -13.51 -1.19
N GLY A 14 3.20 -13.72 -1.29
CA GLY A 14 2.36 -13.83 -0.11
C GLY A 14 2.30 -12.56 0.72
N LEU A 15 2.24 -11.40 0.06
CA LEU A 15 2.15 -10.13 0.75
C LEU A 15 0.74 -9.93 1.31
N GLN A 16 0.64 -9.37 2.52
CA GLN A 16 -0.62 -9.22 3.23
C GLN A 16 -0.76 -7.84 3.86
N GLY A 17 -1.97 -7.54 4.35
CA GLY A 17 -2.22 -6.29 5.06
C GLY A 17 -2.20 -5.08 4.13
N TYR A 18 -3.01 -5.11 3.08
CA TYR A 18 -3.02 -4.04 2.10
C TYR A 18 -4.42 -3.68 1.61
N ASN A 19 -4.51 -2.48 1.07
CA ASN A 19 -5.66 -2.01 0.32
C ASN A 19 -5.13 -1.44 -1.00
N LEU A 20 -5.39 -2.15 -2.09
CA LEU A 20 -4.95 -1.74 -3.42
C LEU A 20 -6.15 -1.18 -4.18
N CYS A 21 -6.37 0.13 -4.01
CA CYS A 21 -7.45 0.86 -4.68
C CYS A 21 -8.85 0.33 -4.40
N GLU A 22 -9.06 -0.26 -3.23
CA GLU A 22 -10.39 -0.73 -2.83
C GLU A 22 -11.17 0.38 -2.15
N GLU A 23 -12.43 0.55 -2.54
CA GLU A 23 -13.30 1.56 -1.93
C GLU A 23 -13.95 0.98 -0.67
N ARG A 24 -13.23 1.09 0.43
CA ARG A 24 -13.71 0.64 1.74
C ARG A 24 -13.01 1.42 2.84
N GLU A 25 -13.52 1.30 4.04
CA GLU A 25 -12.88 1.92 5.20
C GLU A 25 -11.53 1.28 5.48
N ASN A 26 -10.62 2.06 6.04
CA ASN A 26 -9.31 1.57 6.42
C ASN A 26 -9.45 0.47 7.48
N ARG A 27 -8.55 -0.50 7.38
CA ARG A 27 -8.39 -1.54 8.39
C ARG A 27 -7.12 -1.26 9.17
N GLU A 28 -6.98 -1.92 10.31
CA GLU A 28 -5.79 -1.74 11.14
C GLU A 28 -4.55 -2.32 10.47
N ASN A 29 -3.42 -1.64 10.67
CA ASN A 29 -2.10 -2.11 10.24
C ASN A 29 -2.01 -2.54 8.78
N GLU A 30 -2.51 -1.70 7.86
CA GLU A 30 -2.40 -2.00 6.44
C GLU A 30 -1.69 -0.90 5.67
N VAL A 31 -1.17 -1.27 4.51
CA VAL A 31 -0.61 -0.32 3.53
C VAL A 31 -1.70 -0.03 2.52
N VAL A 32 -1.96 1.25 2.27
CA VAL A 32 -3.04 1.68 1.38
C VAL A 32 -2.46 2.41 0.18
N LEU A 33 -2.95 2.04 -1.01
CA LEU A 33 -2.71 2.81 -2.23
C LEU A 33 -4.06 3.18 -2.81
N LYS A 34 -4.26 4.46 -3.08
CA LYS A 34 -5.49 4.93 -3.72
C LYS A 34 -5.24 6.20 -4.51
N LYS A 35 -6.17 6.52 -5.39
CA LYS A 35 -6.13 7.77 -6.15
C LYS A 35 -7.03 8.79 -5.47
N GLU A 36 -6.50 10.00 -5.29
CA GLU A 36 -7.23 11.09 -4.64
C GLU A 36 -6.85 12.40 -5.31
N ASN A 37 -7.85 13.13 -5.83
CA ASN A 37 -7.65 14.42 -6.50
C ASN A 37 -6.55 14.39 -7.57
N GLU A 38 -6.60 13.39 -8.44
CA GLU A 38 -5.66 13.18 -9.55
C GLU A 38 -4.24 12.83 -9.12
N LYS A 39 -4.02 12.63 -7.84
CA LYS A 39 -2.74 12.14 -7.31
C LYS A 39 -2.91 10.72 -6.80
N TRP A 40 -1.83 9.96 -6.86
CA TRP A 40 -1.78 8.63 -6.27
C TRP A 40 -1.15 8.75 -4.91
N ILE A 41 -1.82 8.25 -3.88
CA ILE A 41 -1.29 8.33 -2.52
C ILE A 41 -1.05 6.95 -1.94
N VAL A 42 0.01 6.85 -1.15
CA VAL A 42 0.36 5.63 -0.41
C VAL A 42 0.56 6.03 1.04
N TYR A 43 -0.03 5.27 1.94
CA TYR A 43 0.15 5.49 3.37
C TYR A 43 -0.05 4.19 4.14
N VAL A 44 0.24 4.21 5.43
CA VAL A 44 -0.01 3.07 6.30
C VAL A 44 -0.98 3.47 7.39
N THR A 45 -1.69 2.49 7.95
CA THR A 45 -2.60 2.70 9.06
C THR A 45 -2.00 2.12 10.34
N ASP A 46 -2.47 2.63 11.49
CA ASP A 46 -2.05 2.15 12.80
C ASP A 46 -3.01 1.06 13.32
N GLU A 47 -2.85 0.66 14.56
CA GLU A 47 -3.69 -0.37 15.18
C GLU A 47 -5.13 0.06 15.38
N ARG A 48 -5.45 1.33 15.15
CA ARG A 48 -6.82 1.86 15.21
C ARG A 48 -7.41 2.10 13.84
N ALA A 49 -6.73 1.62 12.80
CA ALA A 49 -7.13 1.83 11.41
C ALA A 49 -7.08 3.31 11.01
N SER A 50 -6.30 4.12 11.72
CA SER A 50 -6.13 5.53 11.41
C SER A 50 -4.91 5.74 10.53
N LYS A 51 -5.04 6.67 9.57
CA LYS A 51 -3.94 7.03 8.70
C LYS A 51 -2.80 7.65 9.52
N ILE A 52 -1.60 7.11 9.37
CA ILE A 52 -0.40 7.70 9.96
C ILE A 52 0.06 8.83 9.04
N ILE A 53 -0.14 10.06 9.47
CA ILE A 53 0.08 11.25 8.62
C ILE A 53 1.50 11.32 8.06
N ASN A 54 2.49 11.01 8.86
CA ASN A 54 3.88 11.05 8.41
C ASN A 54 4.24 9.97 7.39
N SER A 55 3.36 8.99 7.19
CA SER A 55 3.58 7.91 6.22
C SER A 55 3.07 8.25 4.83
N VAL A 56 2.31 9.33 4.67
CA VAL A 56 1.67 9.67 3.40
C VAL A 56 2.67 10.20 2.38
N ASP A 57 2.76 9.52 1.25
CA ASP A 57 3.51 9.98 0.09
C ASP A 57 2.59 10.10 -1.10
N LYS A 58 2.80 11.13 -1.90
CA LYS A 58 1.97 11.41 -3.08
C LYS A 58 2.81 11.28 -4.34
N TYR A 59 2.21 10.72 -5.36
CA TYR A 59 2.87 10.48 -6.65
C TYR A 59 2.02 10.98 -7.80
N ASN A 60 2.68 11.39 -8.87
CA ASN A 60 2.00 11.85 -10.07
C ASN A 60 1.55 10.69 -10.96
N THR A 61 2.20 9.54 -10.86
CA THR A 61 1.88 8.37 -11.68
C THR A 61 1.55 7.16 -10.83
N GLU A 62 0.71 6.29 -11.38
CA GLU A 62 0.36 5.02 -10.75
C GLU A 62 1.60 4.15 -10.57
N ALA A 63 2.47 4.11 -11.57
CA ALA A 63 3.66 3.26 -11.53
C ALA A 63 4.56 3.59 -10.33
N GLU A 64 4.80 4.88 -10.09
CA GLU A 64 5.62 5.30 -8.96
C GLU A 64 4.98 4.90 -7.62
N ALA A 65 3.67 5.10 -7.51
CA ALA A 65 2.94 4.76 -6.30
C ALA A 65 2.96 3.26 -6.03
N ILE A 66 2.77 2.46 -7.08
CA ILE A 66 2.78 0.99 -6.96
C ILE A 66 4.14 0.49 -6.48
N GLU A 67 5.23 1.07 -6.98
CA GLU A 67 6.57 0.66 -6.55
C GLU A 67 6.79 0.92 -5.06
N ASP A 68 6.38 2.09 -4.56
CA ASP A 68 6.45 2.39 -3.13
C ASP A 68 5.56 1.44 -2.33
N PHE A 69 4.34 1.21 -2.82
CA PHE A 69 3.38 0.32 -2.19
C PHE A 69 3.95 -1.10 -2.00
N ILE A 70 4.53 -1.66 -3.06
CA ILE A 70 5.12 -3.00 -3.01
C ILE A 70 6.32 -3.03 -2.07
N GLU A 71 7.18 -2.01 -2.10
CA GLU A 71 8.31 -1.94 -1.18
C GLU A 71 7.87 -1.96 0.28
N ARG A 72 6.82 -1.21 0.61
CA ARG A 72 6.27 -1.18 1.97
C ARG A 72 5.73 -2.55 2.38
N LEU A 73 5.05 -3.23 1.47
CA LEU A 73 4.52 -4.58 1.76
C LEU A 73 5.63 -5.59 1.98
N ARG A 74 6.70 -5.48 1.20
CA ARG A 74 7.86 -6.37 1.37
C ARG A 74 8.56 -6.12 2.71
N ALA A 75 8.73 -4.86 3.08
CA ALA A 75 9.32 -4.50 4.37
C ALA A 75 8.47 -5.01 5.53
N ASP A 76 7.15 -4.85 5.41
CA ASP A 76 6.21 -5.33 6.42
C ASP A 76 6.29 -6.84 6.59
N LYS A 77 6.41 -7.57 5.48
CA LYS A 77 6.54 -9.02 5.52
C LYS A 77 7.82 -9.44 6.24
N VAL A 78 8.94 -8.77 5.96
CA VAL A 78 10.21 -9.06 6.62
C VAL A 78 10.07 -8.88 8.13
N LEU A 79 9.43 -7.80 8.58
CA LEU A 79 9.22 -7.54 9.99
C LEU A 79 8.36 -8.61 10.65
N ARG A 80 7.31 -9.07 9.95
CA ARG A 80 6.42 -10.12 10.49
C ARG A 80 7.11 -11.47 10.63
N GLU A 81 8.13 -11.72 9.82
CA GLU A 81 8.83 -13.00 9.80
C GLU A 81 10.04 -13.06 10.74
N LEU A 82 10.32 -11.97 11.45
CA LEU A 82 11.43 -11.91 12.41
C LEU A 82 11.06 -12.66 13.74
#